data_c7696e4b65f55bf6405f71b683995746
#
_entry.id   c7696e4b65f55bf6405f71b683995746
#
_cell.length_a   1.000
_cell.length_b   1.000
_cell.length_c   1.000
_cell.angle_alpha   90.00
_cell.angle_beta   90.00
_cell.angle_gamma   90.00
#
_symmetry.space_group_name_H-M   'P 1'
#
loop_
_entity.id
_entity.type
_entity.pdbx_description
1 polymer ?
#
loop_
_entity_poly.entity_id
_entity_poly.type
_entity_poly.pdbx_seq_one_letter_code
_entity_poly.pdbx_strand_id
1 'polypeptide(L)'
;MHKQKTIFMFSGQGSQYYQMGQPLYAHNAVFRYWMDHLDAFCRRSWGASILELIYDPTRTRANVFERTPLSGPAIFMVEYALAKALEDAGVRADLTLGASLGTFAAAAVAGAVTPEDALTSIMRYSRVLEQHCPRGGMLAVVADCALFEAPELCSRTELAAINFASHFVVAGLEAELADVERWLGQRGIAHQRVPVSYAFHSRWIDAAREPLLRCFDELPLQPLRIPLICCAQSRTFHTWPDRAFFWNVIRDPIAFSRTIAGLVHEAPYRYLDVGPSGTLATFLRYLLPADSGALVQRVLSPFGGELQNFEAVVGAVRLGVPERV
;
A
#
# COMPACT_ATOMS: atom_id res chain seq x y z
N MET A 1 -16.21 14.70 24.92
CA MET A 1 -15.46 13.55 24.35
C MET A 1 -14.54 14.10 23.27
N HIS A 2 -13.22 13.87 23.32
CA HIS A 2 -12.33 14.26 22.24
C HIS A 2 -12.66 13.40 21.01
N LYS A 3 -12.79 14.04 19.85
CA LYS A 3 -13.01 13.36 18.57
C LYS A 3 -11.81 12.45 18.30
N GLN A 4 -12.06 11.16 18.07
CA GLN A 4 -11.05 10.19 17.71
C GLN A 4 -10.38 10.60 16.38
N LYS A 5 -9.04 10.67 16.35
CA LYS A 5 -8.29 11.02 15.15
C LYS A 5 -8.35 9.89 14.14
N THR A 6 -8.47 10.23 12.87
CA THR A 6 -8.57 9.29 11.76
C THR A 6 -7.23 9.16 11.04
N ILE A 7 -6.76 7.93 10.87
CA ILE A 7 -5.60 7.57 10.05
C ILE A 7 -6.11 6.95 8.75
N PHE A 8 -5.80 7.56 7.61
CA PHE A 8 -5.97 6.89 6.31
C PHE A 8 -4.75 6.03 6.05
N MET A 9 -4.97 4.74 5.80
CA MET A 9 -3.92 3.76 5.54
C MET A 9 -3.89 3.42 4.06
N PHE A 10 -2.70 3.52 3.46
CA PHE A 10 -2.42 3.30 2.06
C PHE A 10 -1.54 2.06 1.90
N SER A 11 -2.02 1.08 1.16
CA SER A 11 -1.37 -0.20 0.97
C SER A 11 -0.37 -0.18 -0.20
N GLY A 12 0.55 -1.12 -0.20
CA GLY A 12 1.51 -1.29 -1.28
C GLY A 12 1.07 -2.29 -2.35
N GLN A 13 2.02 -2.64 -3.22
CA GLN A 13 1.87 -3.69 -4.21
C GLN A 13 1.51 -5.03 -3.54
N GLY A 14 0.68 -5.82 -4.22
CA GLY A 14 0.03 -7.01 -3.67
C GLY A 14 -1.43 -6.78 -3.31
N SER A 15 -1.89 -5.51 -3.24
CA SER A 15 -3.28 -5.16 -2.96
C SER A 15 -4.14 -4.99 -4.23
N GLN A 16 -3.51 -4.94 -5.41
CA GLN A 16 -4.20 -4.72 -6.69
C GLN A 16 -4.94 -5.96 -7.20
N TYR A 17 -6.03 -5.69 -7.89
CA TYR A 17 -6.79 -6.67 -8.67
C TYR A 17 -7.54 -5.95 -9.81
N TYR A 18 -7.90 -6.68 -10.86
CA TYR A 18 -8.72 -6.12 -11.92
C TYR A 18 -10.12 -5.78 -11.39
N GLN A 19 -10.74 -4.73 -11.91
CA GLN A 19 -12.05 -4.20 -11.51
C GLN A 19 -12.07 -3.57 -10.10
N MET A 20 -10.91 -3.25 -9.48
CA MET A 20 -10.87 -2.59 -8.18
C MET A 20 -11.50 -1.19 -8.23
N GLY A 21 -12.41 -0.91 -7.29
CA GLY A 21 -13.13 0.37 -7.22
C GLY A 21 -14.18 0.60 -8.32
N GLN A 22 -14.49 -0.40 -9.17
CA GLN A 22 -15.43 -0.25 -10.28
C GLN A 22 -16.82 0.23 -9.84
N PRO A 23 -17.44 -0.24 -8.75
CA PRO A 23 -18.70 0.30 -8.27
C PRO A 23 -18.62 1.77 -7.87
N LEU A 24 -17.51 2.20 -7.24
CA LEU A 24 -17.30 3.61 -6.94
C LEU A 24 -17.08 4.44 -8.20
N TYR A 25 -16.34 3.93 -9.17
CA TYR A 25 -16.15 4.59 -10.46
C TYR A 25 -17.50 4.82 -11.17
N ALA A 26 -18.42 3.86 -11.10
CA ALA A 26 -19.75 3.97 -11.69
C ALA A 26 -20.67 4.96 -10.95
N HIS A 27 -20.61 5.00 -9.61
CA HIS A 27 -21.64 5.64 -8.79
C HIS A 27 -21.16 6.83 -7.94
N ASN A 28 -19.86 7.08 -7.83
CA ASN A 28 -19.30 8.22 -7.08
C ASN A 28 -18.62 9.20 -8.04
N ALA A 29 -19.18 10.41 -8.18
CA ALA A 29 -18.70 11.40 -9.14
C ALA A 29 -17.28 11.91 -8.84
N VAL A 30 -16.90 12.04 -7.56
CA VAL A 30 -15.57 12.52 -7.16
C VAL A 30 -14.50 11.44 -7.39
N PHE A 31 -14.81 10.18 -7.05
CA PHE A 31 -13.92 9.06 -7.34
C PHE A 31 -13.67 8.96 -8.84
N ARG A 32 -14.73 8.98 -9.66
CA ARG A 32 -14.62 8.93 -11.12
C ARG A 32 -13.80 10.10 -11.67
N TYR A 33 -14.06 11.33 -11.20
CA TYR A 33 -13.33 12.52 -11.63
C TYR A 33 -11.80 12.35 -11.44
N TRP A 34 -11.37 11.88 -10.26
CA TRP A 34 -9.95 11.70 -10.00
C TRP A 34 -9.34 10.55 -10.79
N MET A 35 -10.07 9.46 -10.97
CA MET A 35 -9.63 8.36 -11.83
C MET A 35 -9.45 8.82 -13.27
N ASP A 36 -10.44 9.54 -13.85
CA ASP A 36 -10.37 10.06 -15.21
C ASP A 36 -9.26 11.10 -15.38
N HIS A 37 -9.10 12.00 -14.40
CA HIS A 37 -8.08 13.04 -14.41
C HIS A 37 -6.66 12.44 -14.45
N LEU A 38 -6.38 11.47 -13.57
CA LEU A 38 -5.08 10.81 -13.50
C LEU A 38 -4.83 9.90 -14.71
N ASP A 39 -5.86 9.25 -15.24
CA ASP A 39 -5.75 8.46 -16.47
C ASP A 39 -5.42 9.36 -17.68
N ALA A 40 -6.10 10.50 -17.80
CA ALA A 40 -5.79 11.48 -18.84
C ALA A 40 -4.34 11.98 -18.74
N PHE A 41 -3.82 12.14 -17.53
CA PHE A 41 -2.41 12.46 -17.30
C PHE A 41 -1.50 11.30 -17.77
N CYS A 42 -1.80 10.05 -17.43
CA CYS A 42 -1.05 8.87 -17.88
C CYS A 42 -1.03 8.75 -19.41
N ARG A 43 -2.17 8.93 -20.07
CA ARG A 43 -2.26 8.90 -21.55
C ARG A 43 -1.37 9.96 -22.19
N ARG A 44 -1.39 11.20 -21.68
CA ARG A 44 -0.56 12.29 -22.24
C ARG A 44 0.92 12.08 -22.00
N SER A 45 1.30 11.66 -20.80
CA SER A 45 2.70 11.60 -20.38
C SER A 45 3.40 10.29 -20.74
N TRP A 46 2.63 9.18 -20.88
CA TRP A 46 3.15 7.81 -20.99
C TRP A 46 2.57 7.01 -22.14
N GLY A 47 1.53 7.55 -22.81
CA GLY A 47 0.90 6.91 -23.96
C GLY A 47 0.04 5.68 -23.61
N ALA A 48 -0.33 5.49 -22.35
CA ALA A 48 -1.11 4.34 -21.90
C ALA A 48 -2.25 4.75 -20.97
N SER A 49 -3.38 4.06 -21.06
CA SER A 49 -4.49 4.18 -20.13
C SER A 49 -4.40 3.14 -19.02
N ILE A 50 -4.44 3.62 -17.81
CA ILE A 50 -4.53 2.76 -16.63
C ILE A 50 -5.97 2.34 -16.37
N LEU A 51 -6.95 3.19 -16.70
CA LEU A 51 -8.37 2.84 -16.60
C LEU A 51 -8.77 1.70 -17.53
N GLU A 52 -8.36 1.75 -18.80
CA GLU A 52 -8.62 0.66 -19.75
C GLU A 52 -8.03 -0.66 -19.27
N LEU A 53 -6.88 -0.60 -18.60
CA LEU A 53 -6.25 -1.78 -18.02
C LEU A 53 -7.01 -2.32 -16.82
N ILE A 54 -7.36 -1.45 -15.83
CA ILE A 54 -8.04 -1.87 -14.60
C ILE A 54 -9.44 -2.42 -14.92
N TYR A 55 -10.14 -1.77 -15.85
CA TYR A 55 -11.53 -2.08 -16.19
C TYR A 55 -11.66 -2.84 -17.51
N ASP A 56 -10.60 -3.56 -17.93
CA ASP A 56 -10.66 -4.49 -19.06
C ASP A 56 -11.79 -5.52 -18.81
N PRO A 57 -12.84 -5.57 -19.67
CA PRO A 57 -13.97 -6.44 -19.47
C PRO A 57 -13.63 -7.92 -19.65
N THR A 58 -12.47 -8.24 -20.24
CA THR A 58 -11.97 -9.61 -20.38
C THR A 58 -11.25 -10.12 -19.14
N ARG A 59 -10.96 -9.23 -18.17
CA ARG A 59 -10.25 -9.55 -16.94
C ARG A 59 -11.18 -9.54 -15.74
N THR A 60 -11.00 -10.50 -14.88
CA THR A 60 -11.73 -10.64 -13.61
C THR A 60 -10.79 -10.45 -12.42
N ARG A 61 -11.34 -10.34 -11.23
CA ARG A 61 -10.57 -10.26 -9.97
C ARG A 61 -9.64 -11.46 -9.73
N ALA A 62 -9.91 -12.61 -10.36
CA ALA A 62 -9.08 -13.82 -10.25
C ALA A 62 -7.84 -13.80 -11.17
N ASN A 63 -7.79 -12.89 -12.15
CA ASN A 63 -6.62 -12.78 -13.00
C ASN A 63 -5.47 -12.09 -12.26
N VAL A 64 -4.24 -12.58 -12.47
CA VAL A 64 -3.04 -12.00 -11.86
C VAL A 64 -2.73 -10.64 -12.49
N PHE A 65 -2.49 -9.64 -11.64
CA PHE A 65 -2.14 -8.28 -12.03
C PHE A 65 -0.79 -7.90 -11.41
N GLU A 66 0.32 -8.42 -11.96
CA GLU A 66 1.66 -8.35 -11.35
C GLU A 66 2.61 -7.33 -11.99
N ARG A 67 2.33 -6.87 -13.22
CA ARG A 67 3.27 -6.01 -13.95
C ARG A 67 3.43 -4.66 -13.25
N THR A 68 4.56 -4.47 -12.58
CA THR A 68 4.88 -3.31 -11.72
C THR A 68 4.64 -1.94 -12.37
N PRO A 69 5.08 -1.69 -13.64
CA PRO A 69 4.81 -0.41 -14.30
C PRO A 69 3.33 -0.08 -14.52
N LEU A 70 2.45 -1.04 -14.34
CA LEU A 70 1.00 -0.90 -14.51
C LEU A 70 0.27 -0.98 -13.17
N SER A 71 0.64 -1.93 -12.31
CA SER A 71 -0.01 -2.12 -11.00
C SER A 71 0.27 -0.99 -10.03
N GLY A 72 1.48 -0.43 -10.04
CA GLY A 72 1.83 0.70 -9.18
C GLY A 72 0.97 1.94 -9.42
N PRO A 73 0.91 2.47 -10.65
CA PRO A 73 0.00 3.57 -11.00
C PRO A 73 -1.46 3.26 -10.70
N ALA A 74 -1.91 2.02 -10.97
CA ALA A 74 -3.29 1.61 -10.73
C ALA A 74 -3.68 1.68 -9.25
N ILE A 75 -2.83 1.16 -8.34
CA ILE A 75 -3.03 1.25 -6.89
C ILE A 75 -3.10 2.72 -6.47
N PHE A 76 -2.11 3.51 -6.87
CA PHE A 76 -2.03 4.93 -6.51
C PHE A 76 -3.29 5.69 -6.93
N MET A 77 -3.74 5.51 -8.18
CA MET A 77 -4.94 6.19 -8.69
C MET A 77 -6.19 5.85 -7.88
N VAL A 78 -6.39 4.57 -7.57
CA VAL A 78 -7.54 4.10 -6.78
C VAL A 78 -7.47 4.64 -5.34
N GLU A 79 -6.34 4.56 -4.69
CA GLU A 79 -6.13 5.04 -3.32
C GLU A 79 -6.34 6.55 -3.21
N TYR A 80 -5.76 7.31 -4.13
CA TYR A 80 -5.90 8.76 -4.15
C TYR A 80 -7.35 9.18 -4.47
N ALA A 81 -7.98 8.60 -5.48
CA ALA A 81 -9.37 8.88 -5.83
C ALA A 81 -10.33 8.55 -4.68
N LEU A 82 -10.10 7.43 -3.97
CA LEU A 82 -10.91 7.07 -2.81
C LEU A 82 -10.72 8.06 -1.65
N ALA A 83 -9.48 8.44 -1.35
CA ALA A 83 -9.21 9.44 -0.32
C ALA A 83 -9.93 10.76 -0.63
N LYS A 84 -9.91 11.20 -1.89
CA LYS A 84 -10.61 12.43 -2.32
C LYS A 84 -12.13 12.30 -2.24
N ALA A 85 -12.70 11.15 -2.57
CA ALA A 85 -14.12 10.89 -2.43
C ALA A 85 -14.58 10.89 -0.96
N LEU A 86 -13.76 10.36 -0.06
CA LEU A 86 -13.99 10.40 1.38
C LEU A 86 -13.90 11.82 1.93
N GLU A 87 -12.89 12.60 1.51
CA GLU A 87 -12.74 14.01 1.91
C GLU A 87 -13.95 14.85 1.49
N ASP A 88 -14.45 14.68 0.27
CA ASP A 88 -15.65 15.35 -0.25
C ASP A 88 -16.90 14.97 0.57
N ALA A 89 -17.03 13.71 0.98
CA ALA A 89 -18.09 13.22 1.84
C ALA A 89 -17.95 13.67 3.32
N GLY A 90 -16.90 14.44 3.67
CA GLY A 90 -16.64 14.97 5.01
C GLY A 90 -15.80 14.05 5.91
N VAL A 91 -15.28 12.94 5.40
CA VAL A 91 -14.36 12.03 6.12
C VAL A 91 -12.93 12.46 5.81
N ARG A 92 -12.25 13.07 6.77
CA ARG A 92 -10.88 13.60 6.58
C ARG A 92 -9.88 12.83 7.42
N ALA A 93 -8.67 12.67 6.86
CA ALA A 93 -7.54 12.14 7.58
C ALA A 93 -6.96 13.22 8.52
N ASP A 94 -6.68 12.85 9.76
CA ASP A 94 -5.85 13.63 10.67
C ASP A 94 -4.37 13.24 10.50
N LEU A 95 -4.10 12.00 10.08
CA LEU A 95 -2.79 11.47 9.72
C LEU A 95 -2.92 10.54 8.50
N THR A 96 -1.84 10.39 7.75
CA THR A 96 -1.74 9.35 6.72
C THR A 96 -0.71 8.30 7.12
N LEU A 97 -0.94 7.03 6.76
CA LEU A 97 -0.01 5.93 6.96
C LEU A 97 0.25 5.24 5.63
N GLY A 98 1.51 5.20 5.22
CA GLY A 98 1.92 4.52 3.98
C GLY A 98 2.72 3.25 4.25
N ALA A 99 2.35 2.16 3.58
CA ALA A 99 3.10 0.92 3.52
C ALA A 99 3.67 0.73 2.11
N SER A 100 5.01 0.72 1.96
CA SER A 100 5.66 0.56 0.65
C SER A 100 5.15 1.59 -0.37
N LEU A 101 4.69 1.15 -1.56
CA LEU A 101 4.10 1.99 -2.61
C LEU A 101 3.03 2.96 -2.08
N GLY A 102 2.20 2.52 -1.12
CA GLY A 102 1.15 3.36 -0.54
C GLY A 102 1.67 4.64 0.13
N THR A 103 2.97 4.72 0.42
CA THR A 103 3.58 5.94 0.95
C THR A 103 3.53 7.10 -0.05
N PHE A 104 3.52 6.83 -1.35
CA PHE A 104 3.36 7.87 -2.38
C PHE A 104 1.94 8.48 -2.34
N ALA A 105 0.91 7.65 -2.20
CA ALA A 105 -0.46 8.11 -2.05
C ALA A 105 -0.66 8.83 -0.70
N ALA A 106 -0.09 8.29 0.39
CA ALA A 106 -0.08 8.92 1.69
C ALA A 106 0.56 10.32 1.66
N ALA A 107 1.70 10.47 0.97
CA ALA A 107 2.40 11.74 0.78
C ALA A 107 1.58 12.74 -0.06
N ALA A 108 0.91 12.27 -1.12
CA ALA A 108 0.06 13.11 -1.95
C ALA A 108 -1.17 13.62 -1.18
N VAL A 109 -1.83 12.77 -0.41
CA VAL A 109 -2.96 13.15 0.46
C VAL A 109 -2.50 14.05 1.60
N ALA A 110 -1.30 13.82 2.14
CA ALA A 110 -0.69 14.70 3.14
C ALA A 110 -0.25 16.07 2.55
N GLY A 111 -0.35 16.27 1.23
CA GLY A 111 -0.06 17.53 0.55
C GLY A 111 1.42 17.79 0.28
N ALA A 112 2.28 16.77 0.48
CA ALA A 112 3.73 16.90 0.24
C ALA A 112 4.11 16.89 -1.23
N VAL A 113 3.27 16.34 -2.09
CA VAL A 113 3.51 16.18 -3.52
C VAL A 113 2.17 16.25 -4.28
N THR A 114 2.18 16.75 -5.50
CA THR A 114 0.98 16.68 -6.35
C THR A 114 0.69 15.22 -6.77
N PRO A 115 -0.56 14.84 -7.02
CA PRO A 115 -0.84 13.47 -7.45
C PRO A 115 -0.19 13.14 -8.80
N GLU A 116 -0.02 14.10 -9.69
CA GLU A 116 0.64 13.94 -10.99
C GLU A 116 2.15 13.67 -10.82
N ASP A 117 2.81 14.40 -9.90
CA ASP A 117 4.23 14.21 -9.62
C ASP A 117 4.49 12.88 -8.90
N ALA A 118 3.63 12.51 -7.95
CA ALA A 118 3.69 11.21 -7.29
C ALA A 118 3.53 10.06 -8.31
N LEU A 119 2.53 10.18 -9.21
CA LEU A 119 2.29 9.22 -10.27
C LEU A 119 3.47 9.13 -11.25
N THR A 120 4.04 10.28 -11.63
CA THR A 120 5.25 10.34 -12.45
C THR A 120 6.41 9.60 -11.78
N SER A 121 6.61 9.81 -10.49
CA SER A 121 7.65 9.12 -9.72
C SER A 121 7.44 7.61 -9.69
N ILE A 122 6.21 7.15 -9.49
CA ILE A 122 5.85 5.73 -9.50
C ILE A 122 6.15 5.11 -10.87
N MET A 123 5.83 5.79 -11.94
CA MET A 123 6.07 5.30 -13.30
C MET A 123 7.56 5.29 -13.65
N ARG A 124 8.31 6.32 -13.22
CA ARG A 124 9.77 6.40 -13.41
C ARG A 124 10.50 5.33 -12.62
N TYR A 125 10.20 5.16 -11.33
CA TYR A 125 10.90 4.15 -10.53
C TYR A 125 10.65 2.73 -11.06
N SER A 126 9.45 2.44 -11.53
CA SER A 126 9.13 1.15 -12.12
C SER A 126 10.01 0.84 -13.36
N ARG A 127 10.25 1.83 -14.22
CA ARG A 127 11.15 1.69 -15.37
C ARG A 127 12.61 1.52 -14.95
N VAL A 128 13.05 2.25 -13.92
CA VAL A 128 14.42 2.11 -13.40
C VAL A 128 14.64 0.69 -12.87
N LEU A 129 13.67 0.12 -12.17
CA LEU A 129 13.75 -1.27 -11.71
C LEU A 129 13.83 -2.26 -12.89
N GLU A 130 13.01 -2.07 -13.94
CA GLU A 130 13.06 -2.90 -15.14
C GLU A 130 14.44 -2.88 -15.84
N GLN A 131 15.13 -1.74 -15.77
CA GLN A 131 16.43 -1.55 -16.44
C GLN A 131 17.62 -2.06 -15.60
N HIS A 132 17.51 -2.00 -14.29
CA HIS A 132 18.67 -2.18 -13.40
C HIS A 132 18.58 -3.41 -12.49
N CYS A 133 17.38 -3.96 -12.25
CA CYS A 133 17.21 -5.01 -11.27
C CYS A 133 16.91 -6.38 -11.92
N PRO A 134 17.44 -7.47 -11.37
CA PRO A 134 17.09 -8.80 -11.80
C PRO A 134 15.61 -9.11 -11.48
N ARG A 135 15.03 -10.03 -12.24
CA ARG A 135 13.72 -10.59 -11.92
C ARG A 135 13.76 -11.33 -10.59
N GLY A 136 12.72 -11.11 -9.80
CA GLY A 136 12.55 -11.70 -8.50
C GLY A 136 11.12 -11.47 -8.03
N GLY A 137 10.88 -11.66 -6.74
CA GLY A 137 9.55 -11.54 -6.20
C GLY A 137 9.53 -11.44 -4.69
N MET A 138 8.33 -11.55 -4.17
CA MET A 138 8.07 -11.60 -2.73
C MET A 138 7.13 -12.78 -2.43
N LEU A 139 7.32 -13.41 -1.28
CA LEU A 139 6.54 -14.54 -0.81
C LEU A 139 5.99 -14.23 0.59
N ALA A 140 4.68 -14.16 0.72
CA ALA A 140 4.00 -14.08 2.01
C ALA A 140 3.96 -15.47 2.67
N VAL A 141 4.31 -15.54 3.93
CA VAL A 141 4.36 -16.77 4.71
C VAL A 141 3.48 -16.61 5.95
N VAL A 142 2.60 -17.58 6.17
CA VAL A 142 1.70 -17.62 7.34
C VAL A 142 2.27 -18.62 8.35
N ALA A 143 3.18 -18.14 9.17
CA ALA A 143 3.85 -18.88 10.22
C ALA A 143 4.48 -17.89 11.20
N ASP A 144 4.93 -18.37 12.37
CA ASP A 144 5.70 -17.58 13.31
C ASP A 144 6.92 -16.94 12.60
N CYS A 145 7.15 -15.65 12.84
CA CYS A 145 8.24 -14.91 12.22
C CYS A 145 9.62 -15.49 12.53
N ALA A 146 9.79 -16.22 13.65
CA ALA A 146 11.02 -16.92 13.96
C ALA A 146 11.40 -18.01 12.92
N LEU A 147 10.42 -18.48 12.13
CA LEU A 147 10.68 -19.39 11.02
C LEU A 147 11.68 -18.82 10.01
N PHE A 148 11.77 -17.49 9.89
CA PHE A 148 12.73 -16.86 8.98
C PHE A 148 14.20 -17.19 9.33
N GLU A 149 14.50 -17.56 10.57
CA GLU A 149 15.84 -17.97 10.99
C GLU A 149 16.26 -19.33 10.40
N ALA A 150 15.32 -20.11 9.83
CA ALA A 150 15.65 -21.35 9.15
C ALA A 150 16.62 -21.10 7.98
N PRO A 151 17.72 -21.87 7.88
CA PRO A 151 18.74 -21.68 6.83
C PRO A 151 18.18 -21.68 5.41
N GLU A 152 17.14 -22.45 5.15
CA GLU A 152 16.50 -22.56 3.85
C GLU A 152 15.79 -21.26 3.44
N LEU A 153 15.40 -20.42 4.41
CA LEU A 153 14.83 -19.09 4.17
C LEU A 153 15.93 -18.02 4.19
N CYS A 154 16.60 -17.84 5.33
CA CYS A 154 17.50 -16.71 5.56
C CYS A 154 18.75 -16.70 4.68
N SER A 155 19.21 -17.87 4.17
CA SER A 155 20.34 -17.92 3.25
C SER A 155 19.97 -17.54 1.80
N ARG A 156 18.70 -17.62 1.43
CA ARG A 156 18.19 -17.44 0.06
C ARG A 156 17.36 -16.19 -0.13
N THR A 157 16.81 -15.66 0.96
CA THR A 157 15.87 -14.53 0.92
C THR A 157 16.24 -13.47 1.95
N GLU A 158 15.61 -12.31 1.84
CA GLU A 158 15.64 -11.28 2.87
C GLU A 158 14.22 -11.04 3.41
N LEU A 159 14.15 -10.66 4.68
CA LEU A 159 12.88 -10.30 5.32
C LEU A 159 12.39 -8.96 4.76
N ALA A 160 11.29 -8.98 4.01
CA ALA A 160 10.72 -7.82 3.36
C ALA A 160 9.63 -7.14 4.19
N ALA A 161 8.89 -7.90 5.01
CA ALA A 161 7.86 -7.34 5.89
C ALA A 161 7.59 -8.25 7.10
N ILE A 162 7.24 -7.61 8.23
CA ILE A 162 6.55 -8.26 9.36
C ILE A 162 5.22 -7.56 9.55
N ASN A 163 4.13 -8.27 9.21
CA ASN A 163 2.79 -7.72 9.30
C ASN A 163 2.14 -7.98 10.67
N PHE A 164 2.33 -9.17 11.21
CA PHE A 164 1.99 -9.54 12.60
C PHE A 164 2.75 -10.83 12.98
N ALA A 165 2.66 -11.29 14.20
CA ALA A 165 3.52 -12.35 14.76
C ALA A 165 3.56 -13.65 13.92
N SER A 166 2.46 -14.00 13.25
CA SER A 166 2.35 -15.21 12.41
C SER A 166 2.20 -14.89 10.92
N HIS A 167 2.68 -13.73 10.47
CA HIS A 167 2.66 -13.35 9.05
C HIS A 167 3.84 -12.44 8.71
N PHE A 168 4.73 -12.95 7.88
CA PHE A 168 5.85 -12.20 7.34
C PHE A 168 5.97 -12.38 5.83
N VAL A 169 6.79 -11.56 5.20
CA VAL A 169 7.05 -11.61 3.76
C VAL A 169 8.56 -11.67 3.55
N VAL A 170 8.99 -12.55 2.67
CA VAL A 170 10.38 -12.63 2.23
C VAL A 170 10.51 -12.19 0.77
N ALA A 171 11.64 -11.60 0.40
CA ALA A 171 11.98 -11.22 -0.95
C ALA A 171 13.20 -12.03 -1.43
N GLY A 172 13.26 -12.35 -2.72
CA GLY A 172 14.36 -13.11 -3.29
C GLY A 172 14.28 -13.18 -4.82
N LEU A 173 15.31 -13.75 -5.42
CA LEU A 173 15.32 -14.06 -6.84
C LEU A 173 14.34 -15.19 -7.16
N GLU A 174 13.90 -15.28 -8.40
CA GLU A 174 12.84 -16.21 -8.82
C GLU A 174 13.17 -17.68 -8.51
N ALA A 175 14.41 -18.13 -8.82
CA ALA A 175 14.83 -19.50 -8.59
C ALA A 175 14.89 -19.83 -7.07
N GLU A 176 15.37 -18.91 -6.27
CA GLU A 176 15.51 -19.08 -4.82
C GLU A 176 14.14 -19.11 -4.14
N LEU A 177 13.21 -18.25 -4.59
CA LEU A 177 11.84 -18.28 -4.09
C LEU A 177 11.12 -19.58 -4.46
N ALA A 178 11.36 -20.15 -5.64
CA ALA A 178 10.81 -21.44 -6.02
C ALA A 178 11.30 -22.60 -5.12
N ASP A 179 12.57 -22.54 -4.69
CA ASP A 179 13.11 -23.51 -3.73
C ASP A 179 12.47 -23.34 -2.33
N VAL A 180 12.29 -22.10 -1.89
CA VAL A 180 11.61 -21.77 -0.62
C VAL A 180 10.16 -22.23 -0.63
N GLU A 181 9.42 -21.98 -1.72
CA GLU A 181 8.02 -22.45 -1.86
C GLU A 181 7.93 -23.97 -1.76
N ARG A 182 8.84 -24.68 -2.42
CA ARG A 182 8.89 -26.14 -2.34
C ARG A 182 9.16 -26.62 -0.90
N TRP A 183 10.09 -25.97 -0.21
CA TRP A 183 10.43 -26.31 1.17
C TRP A 183 9.28 -26.05 2.14
N LEU A 184 8.57 -24.91 2.00
CA LEU A 184 7.38 -24.57 2.78
C LEU A 184 6.23 -25.54 2.49
N GLY A 185 6.00 -25.85 1.20
CA GLY A 185 4.96 -26.77 0.78
C GLY A 185 5.14 -28.19 1.34
N GLN A 186 6.38 -28.71 1.37
CA GLN A 186 6.70 -30.00 1.98
C GLN A 186 6.39 -30.07 3.48
N ARG A 187 6.31 -28.92 4.16
CA ARG A 187 6.00 -28.78 5.58
C ARG A 187 4.55 -28.38 5.86
N GLY A 188 3.74 -28.24 4.83
CA GLY A 188 2.35 -27.81 4.96
C GLY A 188 2.21 -26.36 5.45
N ILE A 189 3.24 -25.52 5.31
CA ILE A 189 3.22 -24.12 5.72
C ILE A 189 2.53 -23.30 4.63
N ALA A 190 1.46 -22.58 5.01
CA ALA A 190 0.72 -21.75 4.09
C ALA A 190 1.57 -20.56 3.60
N HIS A 191 1.64 -20.39 2.30
CA HIS A 191 2.41 -19.32 1.67
C HIS A 191 1.77 -18.91 0.34
N GLN A 192 2.07 -17.70 -0.12
CA GLN A 192 1.54 -17.16 -1.38
C GLN A 192 2.50 -16.17 -2.01
N ARG A 193 2.73 -16.29 -3.32
CA ARG A 193 3.43 -15.26 -4.09
C ARG A 193 2.64 -13.95 -4.05
N VAL A 194 3.33 -12.88 -3.69
CA VAL A 194 2.82 -11.53 -3.88
C VAL A 194 2.93 -11.19 -5.37
N PRO A 195 1.89 -10.63 -6.01
CA PRO A 195 1.91 -10.34 -7.45
C PRO A 195 2.79 -9.11 -7.76
N VAL A 196 4.11 -9.30 -7.68
CA VAL A 196 5.18 -8.34 -8.01
C VAL A 196 6.26 -9.03 -8.83
N SER A 197 7.03 -8.25 -9.59
CA SER A 197 8.04 -8.78 -10.51
C SER A 197 9.48 -8.57 -10.04
N TYR A 198 9.67 -7.95 -8.87
CA TYR A 198 10.97 -7.61 -8.29
C TYR A 198 11.00 -7.94 -6.80
N ALA A 199 12.21 -8.23 -6.30
CA ALA A 199 12.45 -8.49 -4.88
C ALA A 199 12.56 -7.17 -4.10
N PHE A 200 11.43 -6.44 -3.98
CA PHE A 200 11.37 -5.21 -3.19
C PHE A 200 11.78 -5.45 -1.75
N HIS A 201 12.20 -4.40 -1.06
CA HIS A 201 12.59 -4.43 0.35
C HIS A 201 13.79 -5.36 0.63
N SER A 202 14.71 -5.47 -0.34
CA SER A 202 15.89 -6.33 -0.25
C SER A 202 17.07 -5.78 -1.07
N ARG A 203 18.27 -6.36 -0.87
CA ARG A 203 19.48 -6.00 -1.60
C ARG A 203 19.39 -6.16 -3.11
N TRP A 204 18.49 -6.96 -3.62
CA TRP A 204 18.37 -7.22 -5.06
C TRP A 204 17.85 -6.02 -5.87
N ILE A 205 17.38 -4.97 -5.19
CA ILE A 205 17.07 -3.70 -5.86
C ILE A 205 18.16 -2.64 -5.68
N ASP A 206 19.28 -2.93 -4.98
CA ASP A 206 20.34 -1.95 -4.70
C ASP A 206 21.01 -1.40 -5.97
N ALA A 207 21.03 -2.16 -7.07
CA ALA A 207 21.52 -1.68 -8.36
C ALA A 207 20.73 -0.48 -8.92
N ALA A 208 19.47 -0.30 -8.50
CA ALA A 208 18.63 0.83 -8.87
C ALA A 208 18.79 2.06 -7.97
N ARG A 209 19.58 1.98 -6.88
CA ARG A 209 19.67 3.04 -5.85
C ARG A 209 20.02 4.42 -6.44
N GLU A 210 21.14 4.54 -7.12
CA GLU A 210 21.59 5.83 -7.62
C GLU A 210 20.67 6.43 -8.70
N PRO A 211 20.17 5.65 -9.69
CA PRO A 211 19.15 6.12 -10.60
C PRO A 211 17.87 6.59 -9.91
N LEU A 212 17.41 5.86 -8.88
CA LEU A 212 16.18 6.20 -8.15
C LEU A 212 16.34 7.44 -7.28
N LEU A 213 17.48 7.60 -6.59
CA LEU A 213 17.75 8.82 -5.84
C LEU A 213 17.67 10.05 -6.75
N ARG A 214 18.25 9.98 -7.96
CA ARG A 214 18.12 11.08 -8.94
C ARG A 214 16.68 11.36 -9.34
N CYS A 215 15.88 10.32 -9.57
CA CYS A 215 14.45 10.50 -9.88
C CYS A 215 13.68 11.17 -8.75
N PHE A 216 13.97 10.81 -7.50
CA PHE A 216 13.27 11.36 -6.32
C PHE A 216 13.77 12.78 -5.96
N ASP A 217 15.01 13.13 -6.29
CA ASP A 217 15.54 14.49 -6.12
C ASP A 217 14.83 15.52 -7.01
N GLU A 218 14.30 15.10 -8.15
CA GLU A 218 13.54 15.96 -9.05
C GLU A 218 12.08 16.19 -8.57
N LEU A 219 11.65 15.52 -7.51
CA LEU A 219 10.28 15.61 -7.02
C LEU A 219 10.06 16.97 -6.31
N PRO A 220 9.10 17.81 -6.76
CA PRO A 220 8.85 19.11 -6.17
C PRO A 220 8.06 18.97 -4.86
N LEU A 221 8.78 18.66 -3.76
CA LEU A 221 8.18 18.41 -2.45
C LEU A 221 7.73 19.70 -1.78
N GLN A 222 6.56 19.65 -1.15
CA GLN A 222 5.95 20.70 -0.37
C GLN A 222 5.92 20.32 1.13
N PRO A 223 5.77 21.28 2.05
CA PRO A 223 5.54 20.96 3.46
C PRO A 223 4.32 20.07 3.66
N LEU A 224 4.41 19.11 4.57
CA LEU A 224 3.30 18.27 4.97
C LEU A 224 2.17 19.12 5.59
N ARG A 225 0.93 18.93 5.13
CA ARG A 225 -0.27 19.57 5.71
C ARG A 225 -0.84 18.78 6.88
N ILE A 226 -0.66 17.46 6.85
CA ILE A 226 -0.98 16.54 7.94
C ILE A 226 0.18 15.56 8.12
N PRO A 227 0.39 14.99 9.33
CA PRO A 227 1.49 14.08 9.58
C PRO A 227 1.43 12.81 8.71
N LEU A 228 2.60 12.33 8.31
CA LEU A 228 2.82 11.11 7.53
C LEU A 228 3.49 10.04 8.39
N ILE A 229 2.87 8.88 8.54
CA ILE A 229 3.41 7.71 9.20
C ILE A 229 4.03 6.80 8.13
N CYS A 230 5.32 6.49 8.28
CA CYS A 230 6.07 5.62 7.37
C CYS A 230 6.32 4.25 8.00
N CYS A 231 5.82 3.18 7.36
CA CYS A 231 6.01 1.82 7.86
C CYS A 231 7.45 1.29 7.70
N ALA A 232 8.23 1.80 6.77
CA ALA A 232 9.63 1.40 6.64
C ALA A 232 10.48 1.89 7.82
N GLN A 233 10.20 3.09 8.33
CA GLN A 233 10.94 3.70 9.43
C GLN A 233 10.22 3.62 10.78
N SER A 234 8.99 3.11 10.83
CA SER A 234 8.13 3.07 12.03
C SER A 234 8.07 4.41 12.75
N ARG A 235 7.89 5.50 11.98
CA ARG A 235 7.99 6.87 12.48
C ARG A 235 6.92 7.77 11.86
N THR A 236 6.43 8.73 12.68
CA THR A 236 5.55 9.82 12.23
C THR A 236 6.40 11.04 11.88
N PHE A 237 6.19 11.58 10.68
CA PHE A 237 6.82 12.77 10.17
C PHE A 237 5.82 13.94 10.19
N HIS A 238 6.24 15.05 10.77
CA HIS A 238 5.51 16.33 10.77
C HIS A 238 6.09 17.31 9.75
N THR A 239 7.31 17.06 9.32
CA THR A 239 8.02 17.77 8.26
C THR A 239 8.59 16.74 7.30
N TRP A 240 8.81 17.13 6.04
CA TRP A 240 9.40 16.23 5.06
C TRP A 240 10.78 15.75 5.55
N PRO A 241 11.07 14.45 5.48
CA PRO A 241 12.36 13.92 5.89
C PRO A 241 13.47 14.24 4.88
N ASP A 242 14.45 13.37 4.72
CA ASP A 242 15.60 13.56 3.84
C ASP A 242 15.33 13.14 2.38
N ARG A 243 16.32 13.35 1.51
CA ARG A 243 16.30 12.98 0.08
C ARG A 243 16.14 11.48 -0.17
N ALA A 244 16.64 10.65 0.75
CA ALA A 244 16.61 9.19 0.62
C ALA A 244 15.26 8.59 1.05
N PHE A 245 14.31 9.40 1.51
CA PHE A 245 13.05 8.91 2.08
C PHE A 245 12.34 7.89 1.18
N PHE A 246 12.07 8.23 -0.07
CA PHE A 246 11.36 7.32 -0.98
C PHE A 246 12.20 6.09 -1.36
N TRP A 247 13.54 6.24 -1.44
CA TRP A 247 14.42 5.07 -1.58
C TRP A 247 14.27 4.13 -0.38
N ASN A 248 14.35 4.65 0.84
CA ASN A 248 14.21 3.84 2.04
C ASN A 248 12.83 3.17 2.13
N VAL A 249 11.77 3.87 1.68
CA VAL A 249 10.40 3.31 1.61
C VAL A 249 10.32 2.06 0.73
N ILE A 250 11.05 1.98 -0.39
CA ILE A 250 11.02 0.83 -1.30
C ILE A 250 12.11 -0.20 -1.01
N ARG A 251 13.18 0.19 -0.29
CA ARG A 251 14.35 -0.65 0.00
C ARG A 251 14.29 -1.32 1.37
N ASP A 252 13.90 -0.58 2.40
CA ASP A 252 13.90 -1.07 3.77
C ASP A 252 12.68 -1.99 4.02
N PRO A 253 12.80 -2.97 4.92
CA PRO A 253 11.68 -3.83 5.29
C PRO A 253 10.48 -3.05 5.81
N ILE A 254 9.28 -3.51 5.48
CA ILE A 254 8.03 -2.95 5.99
C ILE A 254 7.82 -3.43 7.43
N ALA A 255 7.98 -2.55 8.39
CA ALA A 255 7.79 -2.84 9.81
C ALA A 255 6.38 -2.48 10.28
N PHE A 256 5.32 -3.01 9.61
CA PHE A 256 3.93 -2.65 9.89
C PHE A 256 3.54 -2.96 11.33
N SER A 257 3.87 -4.15 11.84
CA SER A 257 3.54 -4.53 13.22
C SER A 257 4.18 -3.59 14.26
N ARG A 258 5.45 -3.22 14.05
CA ARG A 258 6.18 -2.28 14.92
C ARG A 258 5.58 -0.87 14.85
N THR A 259 5.18 -0.43 13.65
CA THR A 259 4.52 0.88 13.46
C THR A 259 3.21 0.95 14.22
N ILE A 260 2.37 -0.07 14.11
CA ILE A 260 1.08 -0.12 14.80
C ILE A 260 1.27 -0.23 16.32
N ALA A 261 2.24 -1.03 16.79
CA ALA A 261 2.55 -1.12 18.22
C ALA A 261 2.90 0.25 18.82
N GLY A 262 3.66 1.10 18.11
CA GLY A 262 3.92 2.47 18.52
C GLY A 262 2.63 3.31 18.64
N LEU A 263 1.78 3.26 17.63
CA LEU A 263 0.53 4.04 17.57
C LEU A 263 -0.49 3.65 18.65
N VAL A 264 -0.59 2.36 18.98
CA VAL A 264 -1.51 1.86 20.04
C VAL A 264 -1.22 2.53 21.39
N HIS A 265 0.03 2.82 21.68
CA HIS A 265 0.43 3.49 22.92
C HIS A 265 0.16 5.01 22.94
N GLU A 266 -0.09 5.62 21.78
CA GLU A 266 -0.33 7.07 21.69
C GLU A 266 -1.80 7.43 21.96
N ALA A 267 -2.74 6.76 21.28
CA ALA A 267 -4.17 7.04 21.38
C ALA A 267 -5.02 5.94 20.70
N PRO A 268 -6.31 5.84 21.05
CA PRO A 268 -7.25 5.06 20.26
C PRO A 268 -7.57 5.79 18.95
N TYR A 269 -6.97 5.36 17.86
CA TYR A 269 -7.21 5.89 16.52
C TYR A 269 -8.37 5.21 15.81
N ARG A 270 -8.99 5.94 14.87
CA ARG A 270 -9.82 5.37 13.82
C ARG A 270 -8.91 5.08 12.61
N TYR A 271 -8.73 3.81 12.28
CA TYR A 271 -7.97 3.35 11.12
C TYR A 271 -8.92 3.11 9.95
N LEU A 272 -8.70 3.78 8.84
CA LEU A 272 -9.46 3.62 7.62
C LEU A 272 -8.54 3.15 6.49
N ASP A 273 -8.72 1.90 6.09
CA ASP A 273 -7.97 1.33 4.97
C ASP A 273 -8.58 1.82 3.65
N VAL A 274 -7.83 2.61 2.92
CA VAL A 274 -8.17 3.14 1.60
C VAL A 274 -7.50 2.36 0.47
N GLY A 275 -6.75 1.31 0.81
CA GLY A 275 -6.15 0.40 -0.16
C GLY A 275 -7.19 -0.46 -0.88
N PRO A 276 -6.86 -0.97 -2.09
CA PRO A 276 -7.81 -1.72 -2.91
C PRO A 276 -8.39 -2.97 -2.26
N SER A 277 -7.62 -3.68 -1.43
CA SER A 277 -8.01 -5.00 -0.90
C SER A 277 -8.40 -5.02 0.58
N GLY A 278 -8.25 -3.91 1.32
CA GLY A 278 -8.48 -3.87 2.77
C GLY A 278 -7.48 -4.74 3.57
N THR A 279 -6.29 -4.93 3.03
CA THR A 279 -5.25 -5.80 3.63
C THR A 279 -4.73 -5.23 4.94
N LEU A 280 -4.48 -3.91 5.04
CA LEU A 280 -3.98 -3.29 6.25
C LEU A 280 -5.02 -3.35 7.39
N ALA A 281 -6.30 -3.16 7.08
CA ALA A 281 -7.38 -3.35 8.04
C ALA A 281 -7.45 -4.82 8.53
N THR A 282 -7.18 -5.77 7.64
CA THR A 282 -7.11 -7.18 8.03
C THR A 282 -5.95 -7.44 9.00
N PHE A 283 -4.76 -6.89 8.74
CA PHE A 283 -3.60 -7.04 9.63
C PHE A 283 -3.84 -6.42 11.00
N LEU A 284 -4.53 -5.29 11.08
CA LEU A 284 -4.86 -4.64 12.34
C LEU A 284 -5.69 -5.53 13.28
N ARG A 285 -6.52 -6.44 12.76
CA ARG A 285 -7.30 -7.38 13.58
C ARG A 285 -6.42 -8.34 14.40
N TYR A 286 -5.18 -8.58 13.95
CA TYR A 286 -4.21 -9.41 14.64
C TYR A 286 -3.24 -8.61 15.53
N LEU A 287 -3.22 -7.29 15.40
CA LEU A 287 -2.28 -6.41 16.09
C LEU A 287 -2.92 -5.62 17.23
N LEU A 288 -4.18 -5.25 17.07
CA LEU A 288 -4.85 -4.39 18.04
C LEU A 288 -5.38 -5.21 19.21
N PRO A 289 -5.12 -4.79 20.47
CA PRO A 289 -5.78 -5.36 21.64
C PRO A 289 -7.30 -5.16 21.57
N ALA A 290 -8.06 -6.12 22.07
CA ALA A 290 -9.52 -6.07 22.07
C ALA A 290 -10.09 -4.85 22.80
N ASP A 291 -9.37 -4.36 23.79
CA ASP A 291 -9.71 -3.18 24.63
C ASP A 291 -9.06 -1.88 24.16
N SER A 292 -8.39 -1.87 23.00
CA SER A 292 -7.69 -0.69 22.47
C SER A 292 -8.58 0.53 22.21
N GLY A 293 -9.90 0.35 22.12
CA GLY A 293 -10.84 1.39 21.72
C GLY A 293 -10.65 1.90 20.29
N ALA A 294 -9.78 1.27 19.52
CA ALA A 294 -9.55 1.61 18.12
C ALA A 294 -10.71 1.15 17.24
N LEU A 295 -11.01 1.92 16.20
CA LEU A 295 -11.99 1.56 15.18
C LEU A 295 -11.26 1.26 13.87
N VAL A 296 -11.53 0.10 13.27
CA VAL A 296 -10.91 -0.33 12.02
C VAL A 296 -11.98 -0.50 10.95
N GLN A 297 -11.84 0.23 9.84
CA GLN A 297 -12.76 0.18 8.71
C GLN A 297 -11.99 0.05 7.40
N ARG A 298 -12.63 -0.50 6.38
CA ARG A 298 -12.15 -0.52 4.98
C ARG A 298 -13.29 -0.12 4.06
N VAL A 299 -12.97 0.40 2.90
CA VAL A 299 -13.96 0.72 1.85
C VAL A 299 -13.93 -0.34 0.76
N LEU A 300 -12.75 -0.58 0.19
CA LEU A 300 -12.58 -1.52 -0.92
C LEU A 300 -12.32 -2.93 -0.45
N SER A 301 -12.73 -3.89 -1.27
CA SER A 301 -12.52 -5.32 -1.03
C SER A 301 -12.66 -6.10 -2.34
N PRO A 302 -11.80 -7.10 -2.61
CA PRO A 302 -11.96 -7.99 -3.75
C PRO A 302 -13.25 -8.83 -3.69
N PHE A 303 -13.91 -8.85 -2.53
CA PHE A 303 -15.16 -9.61 -2.29
C PHE A 303 -16.43 -8.76 -2.50
N GLY A 304 -16.31 -7.48 -2.88
CA GLY A 304 -17.44 -6.57 -3.12
C GLY A 304 -17.87 -5.80 -1.87
N GLY A 305 -19.07 -5.17 -1.94
CA GLY A 305 -19.62 -4.36 -0.86
C GLY A 305 -19.09 -2.92 -0.79
N GLU A 306 -18.38 -2.46 -1.80
CA GLU A 306 -17.65 -1.18 -1.81
C GLU A 306 -18.53 0.04 -1.56
N LEU A 307 -19.71 0.12 -2.19
CA LEU A 307 -20.67 1.23 -1.99
C LEU A 307 -21.24 1.22 -0.57
N GLN A 308 -21.62 0.05 -0.07
CA GLN A 308 -22.16 -0.10 1.28
C GLN A 308 -21.10 0.27 2.33
N ASN A 309 -19.85 -0.19 2.14
CA ASN A 309 -18.75 0.16 3.02
C ASN A 309 -18.47 1.67 3.00
N PHE A 310 -18.49 2.29 1.83
CA PHE A 310 -18.32 3.74 1.69
C PHE A 310 -19.40 4.50 2.45
N GLU A 311 -20.68 4.14 2.27
CA GLU A 311 -21.81 4.73 2.97
C GLU A 311 -21.72 4.54 4.48
N ALA A 312 -21.33 3.35 4.95
CA ALA A 312 -21.14 3.06 6.37
C ALA A 312 -20.03 3.94 6.99
N VAL A 313 -18.90 4.09 6.28
CA VAL A 313 -17.79 4.97 6.72
C VAL A 313 -18.25 6.43 6.83
N VAL A 314 -18.98 6.93 5.83
CA VAL A 314 -19.51 8.30 5.81
C VAL A 314 -20.59 8.49 6.88
N GLY A 315 -21.50 7.53 7.04
CA GLY A 315 -22.55 7.55 8.06
C GLY A 315 -22.01 7.60 9.47
N ALA A 316 -21.01 6.80 9.78
CA ALA A 316 -20.36 6.76 11.10
C ALA A 316 -19.72 8.12 11.48
N VAL A 317 -19.19 8.86 10.52
CA VAL A 317 -18.64 10.22 10.80
C VAL A 317 -19.76 11.24 11.04
N ARG A 318 -20.84 11.18 10.27
CA ARG A 318 -21.97 12.11 10.42
C ARG A 318 -22.73 11.95 11.74
N LEU A 319 -22.85 10.72 12.22
CA LEU A 319 -23.57 10.40 13.45
C LEU A 319 -22.73 10.56 14.72
N GLY A 320 -21.41 10.71 14.60
CA GLY A 320 -20.51 10.76 15.76
C GLY A 320 -20.50 9.48 16.59
N VAL A 321 -20.99 8.36 16.03
CA VAL A 321 -21.19 7.09 16.71
C VAL A 321 -20.04 6.13 16.37
N PRO A 322 -19.39 5.50 17.38
CA PRO A 322 -18.52 4.37 17.13
C PRO A 322 -19.41 3.14 16.84
N GLU A 323 -19.52 2.71 15.58
CA GLU A 323 -20.05 1.37 15.30
C GLU A 323 -19.06 0.33 15.82
N ARG A 324 -19.53 -0.46 16.78
CA ARG A 324 -18.87 -1.71 17.20
C ARG A 324 -19.20 -2.78 16.16
N VAL A 325 -18.20 -3.32 15.52
CA VAL A 325 -18.29 -4.59 14.75
C VAL A 325 -17.80 -5.73 15.64
#